data_8a8d6b7955ae6535cd5635c8716c76b1
#
_entry.id   8a8d6b7955ae6535cd5635c8716c76b1
#
_cell.length_a   1.000
_cell.length_b   1.000
_cell.length_c   1.000
_cell.angle_alpha   90.00
_cell.angle_beta   90.00
_cell.angle_gamma   90.00
#
_symmetry.space_group_name_H-M   'P 1'
#
loop_
_entity.id
_entity.type
_entity.pdbx_description
1 polymer ?
#
loop_
_entity_poly.entity_id
_entity_poly.type
_entity_poly.pdbx_seq_one_letter_code
_entity_poly.pdbx_strand_id
1 'polypeptide(L)'
;MELNYLNNYSNFKSIVELVIKKSHLQKKKILKFHKNIDDSYFVEAEKFAKDFKLYLKSENISFEFAVNAYLKLCSDMMVSQLYFYEHKKYPLSQQSDAFKEVYSDIDKMKSYMIGVAISQFLWPTHYAMYGFFIKNISNFKGNVNNYLEVGCGHGLFLLEAIKKFKKTTNFEIVDISKTSIEISKSIISFLVKEKLKINYLLNDIFKVNFKKKFEFITMGEVLEHVDKPYLLLKKVHSLISETGEMFL
;
A
#
# COMPACT_ATOMS: atom_id res chain seq x y z
N MET A 1 -24.89 18.84 -6.34
CA MET A 1 -25.24 18.83 -4.89
C MET A 1 -24.62 17.68 -4.11
N GLU A 2 -24.43 16.51 -4.68
CA GLU A 2 -24.07 15.27 -3.95
C GLU A 2 -22.66 15.26 -3.32
N LEU A 3 -21.71 16.06 -3.84
CA LEU A 3 -20.32 16.14 -3.34
C LEU A 3 -19.93 17.52 -2.77
N ASN A 4 -20.92 18.33 -2.33
CA ASN A 4 -20.63 19.67 -1.80
C ASN A 4 -19.75 19.65 -0.55
N TYR A 5 -19.81 18.57 0.25
CA TYR A 5 -18.94 18.37 1.42
C TYR A 5 -17.46 18.23 1.05
N LEU A 6 -17.13 17.95 -0.21
CA LEU A 6 -15.75 17.88 -0.72
C LEU A 6 -15.25 19.19 -1.34
N ASN A 7 -16.00 20.29 -1.27
CA ASN A 7 -15.58 21.52 -1.97
C ASN A 7 -14.24 22.09 -1.46
N ASN A 8 -13.91 21.87 -0.20
CA ASN A 8 -12.64 22.27 0.41
C ASN A 8 -11.50 21.27 0.12
N TYR A 9 -11.78 20.14 -0.53
CA TYR A 9 -10.86 19.03 -0.80
C TYR A 9 -10.77 18.76 -2.30
N SER A 10 -10.33 19.74 -3.07
CA SER A 10 -10.45 19.77 -4.54
C SER A 10 -9.69 18.65 -5.25
N ASN A 11 -8.53 18.25 -4.72
CA ASN A 11 -7.76 17.14 -5.31
C ASN A 11 -8.44 15.80 -5.06
N PHE A 12 -8.85 15.54 -3.82
CA PHE A 12 -9.59 14.32 -3.49
C PHE A 12 -10.96 14.27 -4.19
N LYS A 13 -11.68 15.40 -4.19
CA LYS A 13 -12.94 15.54 -4.93
C LYS A 13 -12.82 15.10 -6.38
N SER A 14 -11.75 15.51 -7.08
CA SER A 14 -11.55 15.14 -8.48
C SER A 14 -11.37 13.63 -8.69
N ILE A 15 -10.74 12.91 -7.74
CA ILE A 15 -10.65 11.44 -7.77
C ILE A 15 -12.05 10.85 -7.63
N VAL A 16 -12.78 11.28 -6.60
CA VAL A 16 -14.14 10.79 -6.30
C VAL A 16 -15.07 11.05 -7.48
N GLU A 17 -15.08 12.26 -8.03
CA GLU A 17 -15.94 12.63 -9.19
C GLU A 17 -15.70 11.73 -10.38
N LEU A 18 -14.43 11.46 -10.72
CA LEU A 18 -14.14 10.61 -11.88
C LEU A 18 -14.51 9.15 -11.61
N VAL A 19 -14.29 8.64 -10.39
CA VAL A 19 -14.70 7.29 -9.99
C VAL A 19 -16.23 7.12 -10.06
N ILE A 20 -16.99 8.04 -9.46
CA ILE A 20 -18.46 7.92 -9.43
C ILE A 20 -19.09 8.14 -10.82
N LYS A 21 -18.46 8.95 -11.69
CA LYS A 21 -18.88 9.13 -13.08
C LYS A 21 -18.76 7.83 -13.86
N LYS A 22 -17.70 7.04 -13.59
CA LYS A 22 -17.41 5.79 -14.32
C LYS A 22 -18.08 4.56 -13.70
N SER A 23 -18.46 4.57 -12.41
CA SER A 23 -19.00 3.41 -11.72
C SER A 23 -20.09 3.75 -10.71
N HIS A 24 -21.33 3.36 -11.04
CA HIS A 24 -22.47 3.53 -10.15
C HIS A 24 -22.35 2.69 -8.85
N LEU A 25 -21.73 1.53 -8.94
CA LEU A 25 -21.50 0.67 -7.78
C LEU A 25 -20.52 1.34 -6.78
N GLN A 26 -19.42 1.89 -7.29
CA GLN A 26 -18.45 2.60 -6.45
C GLN A 26 -19.05 3.89 -5.88
N LYS A 27 -19.90 4.58 -6.62
CA LYS A 27 -20.66 5.73 -6.11
C LYS A 27 -21.40 5.39 -4.82
N LYS A 28 -22.19 4.31 -4.83
CA LYS A 28 -22.96 3.88 -3.64
C LYS A 28 -22.04 3.55 -2.46
N LYS A 29 -20.94 2.83 -2.71
CA LYS A 29 -19.98 2.44 -1.66
C LYS A 29 -19.27 3.65 -1.06
N ILE A 30 -18.75 4.56 -1.88
CA ILE A 30 -18.03 5.75 -1.45
C ILE A 30 -18.94 6.69 -0.65
N LEU A 31 -20.13 6.99 -1.15
CA LEU A 31 -21.07 7.87 -0.45
C LEU A 31 -21.52 7.28 0.89
N LYS A 32 -21.69 5.95 0.97
CA LYS A 32 -21.99 5.28 2.25
C LYS A 32 -20.80 5.40 3.22
N PHE A 33 -19.58 5.22 2.74
CA PHE A 33 -18.37 5.34 3.55
C PHE A 33 -18.19 6.76 4.09
N HIS A 34 -18.30 7.77 3.22
CA HIS A 34 -18.12 9.18 3.59
C HIS A 34 -19.17 9.72 4.60
N LYS A 35 -20.34 9.08 4.70
CA LYS A 35 -21.36 9.46 5.70
C LYS A 35 -20.98 9.11 7.14
N ASN A 36 -20.08 8.15 7.33
CA ASN A 36 -19.77 7.56 8.63
C ASN A 36 -18.31 7.74 9.03
N ILE A 37 -17.61 8.70 8.42
CA ILE A 37 -16.19 8.94 8.69
C ILE A 37 -15.97 10.38 9.17
N ASP A 38 -14.95 10.58 10.00
CA ASP A 38 -14.61 11.87 10.58
C ASP A 38 -14.00 12.84 9.56
N ASP A 39 -14.13 14.14 9.82
CA ASP A 39 -13.60 15.19 8.95
C ASP A 39 -12.07 15.12 8.77
N SER A 40 -11.35 14.59 9.75
CA SER A 40 -9.89 14.36 9.67
C SER A 40 -9.50 13.49 8.47
N TYR A 41 -10.33 12.52 8.11
CA TYR A 41 -10.15 11.70 6.94
C TYR A 41 -10.03 12.52 5.65
N PHE A 42 -10.91 13.53 5.48
CA PHE A 42 -10.90 14.33 4.24
C PHE A 42 -9.66 15.20 4.12
N VAL A 43 -9.09 15.64 5.24
CA VAL A 43 -7.81 16.36 5.28
C VAL A 43 -6.65 15.44 4.83
N GLU A 44 -6.61 14.22 5.35
CA GLU A 44 -5.61 13.22 4.97
C GLU A 44 -5.76 12.79 3.51
N ALA A 45 -7.00 12.52 3.07
CA ALA A 45 -7.32 12.16 1.70
C ALA A 45 -6.96 13.27 0.69
N GLU A 46 -7.19 14.54 1.04
CA GLU A 46 -6.79 15.68 0.21
C GLU A 46 -5.27 15.77 0.07
N LYS A 47 -4.54 15.62 1.19
CA LYS A 47 -3.08 15.61 1.17
C LYS A 47 -2.54 14.48 0.28
N PHE A 48 -3.04 13.26 0.48
CA PHE A 48 -2.70 12.13 -0.38
C PHE A 48 -3.01 12.42 -1.85
N ALA A 49 -4.23 12.86 -2.15
CA ALA A 49 -4.67 13.11 -3.52
C ALA A 49 -3.83 14.19 -4.23
N LYS A 50 -3.45 15.26 -3.51
CA LYS A 50 -2.56 16.30 -4.01
C LYS A 50 -1.18 15.72 -4.37
N ASP A 51 -0.54 15.03 -3.43
CA ASP A 51 0.79 14.45 -3.60
C ASP A 51 0.78 13.40 -4.71
N PHE A 52 -0.24 12.56 -4.74
CA PHE A 52 -0.41 11.50 -5.73
C PHE A 52 -0.61 12.06 -7.16
N LYS A 53 -1.43 13.10 -7.32
CA LYS A 53 -1.60 13.76 -8.64
C LYS A 53 -0.31 14.40 -9.15
N LEU A 54 0.47 15.00 -8.26
CA LEU A 54 1.77 15.56 -8.62
C LEU A 54 2.76 14.45 -9.02
N TYR A 55 2.76 13.35 -8.29
CA TYR A 55 3.54 12.16 -8.62
C TYR A 55 3.15 11.57 -9.98
N LEU A 56 1.86 11.35 -10.24
CA LEU A 56 1.38 10.86 -11.53
C LEU A 56 1.87 11.75 -12.69
N LYS A 57 1.81 13.07 -12.50
CA LYS A 57 2.29 14.03 -13.50
C LYS A 57 3.79 13.89 -13.75
N SER A 58 4.60 13.72 -12.70
CA SER A 58 6.06 13.55 -12.84
C SER A 58 6.46 12.26 -13.57
N GLU A 59 5.64 11.20 -13.42
CA GLU A 59 5.83 9.92 -14.09
C GLU A 59 5.15 9.81 -15.47
N ASN A 60 4.58 10.91 -15.98
CA ASN A 60 3.79 10.94 -17.21
C ASN A 60 2.61 9.94 -17.23
N ILE A 61 2.03 9.66 -16.06
CA ILE A 61 0.86 8.80 -15.92
C ILE A 61 -0.39 9.67 -15.94
N SER A 62 -1.33 9.36 -16.84
CA SER A 62 -2.57 10.13 -16.90
C SER A 62 -3.44 9.86 -15.66
N PHE A 63 -4.11 10.90 -15.18
CA PHE A 63 -5.04 10.79 -14.07
C PHE A 63 -6.19 9.82 -14.37
N GLU A 64 -6.63 9.78 -15.62
CA GLU A 64 -7.66 8.84 -16.06
C GLU A 64 -7.17 7.39 -15.99
N PHE A 65 -5.91 7.12 -16.38
CA PHE A 65 -5.30 5.79 -16.21
C PHE A 65 -5.34 5.35 -14.74
N ALA A 66 -4.97 6.24 -13.82
CA ALA A 66 -4.93 5.91 -12.41
C ALA A 66 -6.32 5.56 -11.86
N VAL A 67 -7.37 6.30 -12.24
CA VAL A 67 -8.75 5.98 -11.85
C VAL A 67 -9.23 4.68 -12.50
N ASN A 68 -8.90 4.43 -13.77
CA ASN A 68 -9.23 3.17 -14.43
C ASN A 68 -8.52 1.97 -13.77
N ALA A 69 -7.27 2.13 -13.32
CA ALA A 69 -6.52 1.13 -12.56
C ALA A 69 -7.24 0.77 -11.23
N TYR A 70 -7.72 1.78 -10.51
CA TYR A 70 -8.56 1.56 -9.33
C TYR A 70 -9.87 0.82 -9.64
N LEU A 71 -10.56 1.23 -10.69
CA LEU A 71 -11.83 0.58 -11.09
C LEU A 71 -11.60 -0.86 -11.55
N LYS A 72 -10.47 -1.12 -12.24
CA LYS A 72 -10.07 -2.48 -12.60
C LYS A 72 -9.82 -3.32 -11.34
N LEU A 73 -9.07 -2.81 -10.37
CA LEU A 73 -8.86 -3.47 -9.07
C LEU A 73 -10.20 -3.82 -8.40
N CYS A 74 -11.16 -2.88 -8.37
CA CYS A 74 -12.48 -3.13 -7.81
C CYS A 74 -13.23 -4.26 -8.53
N SER A 75 -13.12 -4.33 -9.86
CA SER A 75 -13.72 -5.37 -10.68
C SER A 75 -13.08 -6.73 -10.44
N ASP A 76 -11.74 -6.78 -10.44
CA ASP A 76 -10.97 -8.02 -10.23
C ASP A 76 -11.25 -8.61 -8.84
N MET A 77 -11.32 -7.75 -7.80
CA MET A 77 -11.68 -8.17 -6.44
C MET A 77 -13.11 -8.73 -6.36
N MET A 78 -14.06 -8.11 -7.06
CA MET A 78 -15.42 -8.61 -7.10
C MET A 78 -15.52 -9.97 -7.79
N VAL A 79 -14.82 -10.16 -8.91
CA VAL A 79 -14.76 -11.45 -9.62
C VAL A 79 -14.15 -12.52 -8.72
N SER A 80 -13.03 -12.22 -8.04
CA SER A 80 -12.39 -13.15 -7.10
C SER A 80 -13.30 -13.51 -5.92
N GLN A 81 -14.06 -12.56 -5.42
CA GLN A 81 -15.02 -12.78 -4.33
C GLN A 81 -16.18 -13.67 -4.78
N LEU A 82 -16.74 -13.44 -5.97
CA LEU A 82 -17.79 -14.31 -6.53
C LEU A 82 -17.28 -15.74 -6.74
N TYR A 83 -16.09 -15.88 -7.30
CA TYR A 83 -15.46 -17.19 -7.47
C TYR A 83 -15.27 -17.90 -6.13
N PHE A 84 -14.83 -17.18 -5.08
CA PHE A 84 -14.70 -17.76 -3.74
C PHE A 84 -16.04 -18.21 -3.17
N TYR A 85 -17.12 -17.45 -3.34
CA TYR A 85 -18.46 -17.86 -2.89
C TYR A 85 -18.92 -19.16 -3.55
N GLU A 86 -18.62 -19.32 -4.83
CA GLU A 86 -19.00 -20.50 -5.61
C GLU A 86 -18.11 -21.73 -5.29
N HIS A 87 -16.78 -21.54 -5.28
CA HIS A 87 -15.82 -22.64 -5.23
C HIS A 87 -15.17 -22.84 -3.85
N LYS A 88 -15.39 -21.94 -2.87
CA LYS A 88 -14.76 -21.91 -1.53
C LYS A 88 -13.24 -21.88 -1.53
N LYS A 89 -12.64 -21.38 -2.63
CA LYS A 89 -11.20 -21.16 -2.79
C LYS A 89 -10.96 -19.94 -3.68
N TYR A 90 -9.82 -19.29 -3.54
CA TYR A 90 -9.44 -18.19 -4.42
C TYR A 90 -8.93 -18.70 -5.77
N PRO A 91 -9.11 -17.91 -6.89
CA PRO A 91 -8.67 -18.31 -8.23
C PRO A 91 -7.15 -18.54 -8.31
N LEU A 92 -6.37 -17.71 -7.61
CA LEU A 92 -4.92 -17.76 -7.53
C LEU A 92 -4.53 -18.14 -6.11
N SER A 93 -4.63 -19.43 -5.78
CA SER A 93 -4.35 -19.94 -4.43
C SER A 93 -2.89 -20.29 -4.19
N GLN A 94 -2.03 -20.21 -5.23
CA GLN A 94 -0.59 -20.49 -5.13
C GLN A 94 0.24 -19.27 -5.51
N GLN A 95 1.30 -19.02 -4.75
CA GLN A 95 2.23 -17.90 -5.00
C GLN A 95 2.84 -17.95 -6.41
N SER A 96 3.14 -19.17 -6.92
CA SER A 96 3.68 -19.38 -8.27
C SER A 96 2.76 -18.88 -9.38
N ASP A 97 1.45 -19.02 -9.21
CA ASP A 97 0.46 -18.61 -10.22
C ASP A 97 0.26 -17.08 -10.17
N ALA A 98 0.13 -16.51 -8.97
CA ALA A 98 0.07 -15.06 -8.79
C ALA A 98 1.34 -14.37 -9.34
N PHE A 99 2.52 -14.97 -9.13
CA PHE A 99 3.78 -14.45 -9.67
C PHE A 99 3.78 -14.43 -11.20
N LYS A 100 3.36 -15.52 -11.85
CA LYS A 100 3.33 -15.63 -13.32
C LYS A 100 2.30 -14.68 -13.95
N GLU A 101 1.14 -14.55 -13.35
CA GLU A 101 0.03 -13.82 -13.97
C GLU A 101 0.03 -12.32 -13.67
N VAL A 102 0.53 -11.90 -12.52
CA VAL A 102 0.47 -10.52 -12.05
C VAL A 102 1.86 -9.93 -11.85
N TYR A 103 2.68 -10.52 -10.98
CA TYR A 103 3.95 -9.92 -10.56
C TYR A 103 5.03 -9.86 -11.64
N SER A 104 5.00 -10.76 -12.63
CA SER A 104 5.96 -10.78 -13.76
C SER A 104 5.59 -9.81 -14.88
N ASP A 105 4.35 -9.37 -14.96
CA ASP A 105 3.86 -8.43 -15.97
C ASP A 105 3.95 -6.99 -15.43
N ILE A 106 4.87 -6.20 -15.99
CA ILE A 106 5.17 -4.83 -15.54
C ILE A 106 3.93 -3.94 -15.61
N ASP A 107 3.17 -4.00 -16.70
CA ASP A 107 2.03 -3.12 -16.93
C ASP A 107 0.85 -3.49 -16.01
N LYS A 108 0.58 -4.78 -15.86
CA LYS A 108 -0.44 -5.27 -14.92
C LYS A 108 -0.07 -4.89 -13.49
N MET A 109 1.18 -5.12 -13.09
CA MET A 109 1.64 -4.81 -11.74
C MET A 109 1.65 -3.30 -11.48
N LYS A 110 2.03 -2.49 -12.46
CA LYS A 110 1.94 -1.03 -12.35
C LYS A 110 0.50 -0.56 -12.19
N SER A 111 -0.42 -1.08 -12.99
CA SER A 111 -1.85 -0.79 -12.87
C SER A 111 -2.37 -1.22 -11.50
N TYR A 112 -2.04 -2.43 -11.04
CA TYR A 112 -2.44 -2.95 -9.74
C TYR A 112 -1.97 -2.05 -8.60
N MET A 113 -0.68 -1.71 -8.53
CA MET A 113 -0.11 -0.87 -7.48
C MET A 113 -0.72 0.55 -7.44
N ILE A 114 -0.97 1.15 -8.61
CA ILE A 114 -1.65 2.45 -8.71
C ILE A 114 -3.09 2.35 -8.19
N GLY A 115 -3.80 1.29 -8.54
CA GLY A 115 -5.15 1.02 -8.04
C GLY A 115 -5.19 0.83 -6.53
N VAL A 116 -4.25 0.06 -5.97
CA VAL A 116 -4.12 -0.16 -4.53
C VAL A 116 -3.78 1.14 -3.79
N ALA A 117 -2.92 2.01 -4.34
CA ALA A 117 -2.64 3.30 -3.73
C ALA A 117 -3.90 4.18 -3.61
N ILE A 118 -4.77 4.21 -4.62
CA ILE A 118 -6.05 4.93 -4.55
C ILE A 118 -7.01 4.26 -3.56
N SER A 119 -7.06 2.92 -3.52
CA SER A 119 -7.94 2.19 -2.60
C SER A 119 -7.63 2.46 -1.13
N GLN A 120 -6.39 2.90 -0.81
CA GLN A 120 -5.99 3.30 0.54
C GLN A 120 -6.95 4.32 1.17
N PHE A 121 -7.53 5.19 0.35
CA PHE A 121 -8.48 6.22 0.80
C PHE A 121 -9.92 5.99 0.32
N LEU A 122 -10.18 5.06 -0.60
CA LEU A 122 -11.55 4.80 -1.09
C LEU A 122 -12.17 3.53 -0.52
N TRP A 123 -11.39 2.65 0.12
CA TRP A 123 -11.92 1.46 0.78
C TRP A 123 -11.84 1.59 2.30
N PRO A 124 -12.97 1.38 3.02
CA PRO A 124 -13.01 1.50 4.49
C PRO A 124 -11.97 0.62 5.19
N THR A 125 -11.78 -0.61 4.70
CA THR A 125 -10.84 -1.58 5.28
C THR A 125 -9.39 -1.14 5.10
N HIS A 126 -9.01 -0.67 3.90
CA HIS A 126 -7.65 -0.19 3.64
C HIS A 126 -7.33 1.08 4.43
N TYR A 127 -8.30 2.01 4.54
CA TYR A 127 -8.11 3.20 5.37
C TYR A 127 -8.02 2.85 6.86
N ALA A 128 -8.85 1.92 7.35
CA ALA A 128 -8.78 1.47 8.74
C ALA A 128 -7.43 0.81 9.07
N MET A 129 -6.92 -0.03 8.17
CA MET A 129 -5.59 -0.64 8.31
C MET A 129 -4.47 0.41 8.30
N TYR A 130 -4.55 1.38 7.40
CA TYR A 130 -3.59 2.50 7.35
C TYR A 130 -3.62 3.32 8.64
N GLY A 131 -4.81 3.67 9.14
CA GLY A 131 -4.96 4.37 10.42
C GLY A 131 -4.43 3.56 11.60
N PHE A 132 -4.65 2.25 11.60
CA PHE A 132 -4.07 1.34 12.60
C PHE A 132 -2.54 1.35 12.55
N PHE A 133 -1.95 1.28 11.35
CA PHE A 133 -0.50 1.41 11.17
C PHE A 133 0.03 2.75 11.70
N ILE A 134 -0.58 3.87 11.30
CA ILE A 134 -0.18 5.21 11.76
C ILE A 134 -0.22 5.32 13.28
N LYS A 135 -1.28 4.80 13.91
CA LYS A 135 -1.43 4.80 15.37
C LYS A 135 -0.30 4.00 16.03
N ASN A 136 -0.03 2.79 15.55
CA ASN A 136 0.98 1.92 16.16
C ASN A 136 2.39 2.47 15.97
N ILE A 137 2.76 2.88 14.76
CA ILE A 137 4.07 3.46 14.50
C ILE A 137 4.28 4.76 15.29
N SER A 138 3.22 5.56 15.51
CA SER A 138 3.27 6.79 16.31
C SER A 138 3.46 6.50 17.80
N ASN A 139 2.91 5.41 18.30
CA ASN A 139 3.01 4.99 19.70
C ASN A 139 4.34 4.30 20.03
N PHE A 140 5.06 3.81 19.03
CA PHE A 140 6.36 3.18 19.24
C PHE A 140 7.35 4.18 19.88
N LYS A 141 7.89 3.84 21.06
CA LYS A 141 8.76 4.70 21.86
C LYS A 141 10.23 4.36 21.73
N GLY A 142 10.55 3.21 21.14
CA GLY A 142 11.93 2.77 20.94
C GLY A 142 12.68 3.61 19.90
N ASN A 143 14.00 3.52 19.94
CA ASN A 143 14.83 4.02 18.85
C ASN A 143 14.86 2.98 17.74
N VAL A 144 14.62 3.40 16.49
CA VAL A 144 14.71 2.53 15.32
C VAL A 144 16.00 2.86 14.57
N ASN A 145 17.00 2.00 14.74
CA ASN A 145 18.26 2.08 13.99
C ASN A 145 18.16 1.28 12.69
N ASN A 146 17.40 0.18 12.71
CA ASN A 146 17.15 -0.67 11.55
C ASN A 146 15.66 -0.92 11.43
N TYR A 147 15.11 -0.56 10.29
CA TYR A 147 13.74 -0.81 9.88
C TYR A 147 13.73 -1.84 8.74
N LEU A 148 12.79 -2.76 8.77
CA LEU A 148 12.57 -3.72 7.69
C LEU A 148 11.14 -3.59 7.17
N GLU A 149 10.98 -3.53 5.84
CA GLU A 149 9.70 -3.72 5.19
C GLU A 149 9.77 -4.94 4.27
N VAL A 150 8.83 -5.86 4.45
CA VAL A 150 8.66 -7.06 3.63
C VAL A 150 7.41 -6.88 2.79
N GLY A 151 7.59 -6.79 1.46
CA GLY A 151 6.50 -6.46 0.55
C GLY A 151 6.18 -4.97 0.54
N CYS A 152 6.98 -4.16 -0.18
CA CYS A 152 6.82 -2.70 -0.14
C CYS A 152 5.64 -2.16 -0.96
N GLY A 153 5.10 -2.96 -1.89
CA GLY A 153 3.97 -2.57 -2.71
C GLY A 153 4.10 -1.17 -3.32
N HIS A 154 3.13 -0.31 -3.05
CA HIS A 154 3.12 1.09 -3.48
C HIS A 154 3.96 2.04 -2.60
N GLY A 155 4.59 1.56 -1.52
CA GLY A 155 5.50 2.34 -0.67
C GLY A 155 4.85 3.34 0.29
N LEU A 156 3.53 3.35 0.48
CA LEU A 156 2.89 4.32 1.39
C LEU A 156 3.17 4.02 2.87
N PHE A 157 3.30 2.75 3.26
CA PHE A 157 3.73 2.40 4.61
C PHE A 157 5.18 2.83 4.85
N LEU A 158 6.07 2.56 3.90
CA LEU A 158 7.45 3.03 3.96
C LEU A 158 7.54 4.56 4.09
N LEU A 159 6.70 5.29 3.35
CA LEU A 159 6.64 6.76 3.44
C LEU A 159 6.33 7.23 4.87
N GLU A 160 5.36 6.60 5.53
CA GLU A 160 5.00 6.97 6.90
C GLU A 160 6.08 6.53 7.91
N ALA A 161 6.71 5.37 7.71
CA ALA A 161 7.86 4.95 8.52
C ALA A 161 9.02 5.95 8.41
N ILE A 162 9.32 6.43 7.21
CA ILE A 162 10.35 7.46 6.98
C ILE A 162 10.01 8.77 7.70
N LYS A 163 8.75 9.22 7.65
CA LYS A 163 8.32 10.44 8.35
C LYS A 163 8.45 10.32 9.87
N LYS A 164 8.23 9.11 10.41
CA LYS A 164 8.24 8.86 11.85
C LYS A 164 9.64 8.63 12.40
N PHE A 165 10.46 7.84 11.71
CA PHE A 165 11.75 7.41 12.22
C PHE A 165 12.86 8.41 11.86
N LYS A 166 13.99 8.31 12.57
CA LYS A 166 15.11 9.25 12.43
C LYS A 166 15.79 9.10 11.06
N LYS A 167 16.39 10.20 10.57
CA LYS A 167 17.22 10.20 9.35
C LYS A 167 18.41 9.23 9.39
N THR A 168 18.83 8.83 10.58
CA THR A 168 19.93 7.85 10.81
C THR A 168 19.48 6.40 10.69
N THR A 169 18.17 6.14 10.60
CA THR A 169 17.62 4.79 10.44
C THR A 169 18.07 4.17 9.11
N ASN A 170 18.51 2.92 9.17
CA ASN A 170 18.76 2.12 7.98
C ASN A 170 17.45 1.41 7.58
N PHE A 171 16.93 1.72 6.44
CA PHE A 171 15.72 1.11 5.90
C PHE A 171 16.12 -0.03 4.96
N GLU A 172 15.74 -1.26 5.30
CA GLU A 172 15.87 -2.44 4.43
C GLU A 172 14.50 -2.79 3.87
N ILE A 173 14.39 -2.89 2.58
CA ILE A 173 13.13 -3.15 1.87
C ILE A 173 13.32 -4.42 1.04
N VAL A 174 12.52 -5.45 1.29
CA VAL A 174 12.59 -6.72 0.57
C VAL A 174 11.28 -6.95 -0.18
N ASP A 175 11.37 -7.15 -1.47
CA ASP A 175 10.21 -7.48 -2.30
C ASP A 175 10.63 -8.44 -3.43
N ILE A 176 9.73 -9.34 -3.82
CA ILE A 176 9.94 -10.26 -4.95
C ILE A 176 9.58 -9.62 -6.29
N SER A 177 8.83 -8.51 -6.26
CA SER A 177 8.38 -7.79 -7.45
C SER A 177 9.31 -6.62 -7.75
N LYS A 178 9.97 -6.66 -8.91
CA LYS A 178 10.77 -5.56 -9.41
C LYS A 178 9.94 -4.29 -9.58
N THR A 179 8.73 -4.42 -10.09
CA THR A 179 7.82 -3.29 -10.34
C THR A 179 7.40 -2.61 -9.04
N SER A 180 7.09 -3.38 -7.97
CA SER A 180 6.80 -2.82 -6.64
C SER A 180 7.97 -2.00 -6.10
N ILE A 181 9.20 -2.55 -6.21
CA ILE A 181 10.41 -1.84 -5.80
C ILE A 181 10.58 -0.53 -6.60
N GLU A 182 10.40 -0.56 -7.91
CA GLU A 182 10.54 0.62 -8.77
C GLU A 182 9.50 1.69 -8.44
N ILE A 183 8.23 1.31 -8.24
CA ILE A 183 7.17 2.24 -7.85
C ILE A 183 7.43 2.83 -6.46
N SER A 184 7.76 1.99 -5.48
CA SER A 184 8.10 2.45 -4.13
C SER A 184 9.27 3.42 -4.15
N LYS A 185 10.36 3.10 -4.86
CA LYS A 185 11.52 3.99 -5.05
C LYS A 185 11.11 5.33 -5.67
N SER A 186 10.31 5.28 -6.74
CA SER A 186 9.87 6.48 -7.45
C SER A 186 9.04 7.39 -6.54
N ILE A 187 8.04 6.84 -5.84
CA ILE A 187 7.20 7.59 -4.91
C ILE A 187 8.03 8.18 -3.77
N ILE A 188 8.92 7.40 -3.15
CA ILE A 188 9.76 7.89 -2.05
C ILE A 188 10.71 8.99 -2.54
N SER A 189 11.35 8.81 -3.70
CA SER A 189 12.26 9.83 -4.27
C SER A 189 11.53 11.12 -4.64
N PHE A 190 10.26 11.02 -5.05
CA PHE A 190 9.43 12.18 -5.37
C PHE A 190 9.01 12.95 -4.12
N LEU A 191 8.56 12.25 -3.07
CA LEU A 191 7.96 12.85 -1.88
C LEU A 191 8.98 13.20 -0.79
N VAL A 192 10.12 12.49 -0.73
CA VAL A 192 11.15 12.67 0.29
C VAL A 192 12.39 13.29 -0.35
N LYS A 193 12.69 14.53 0.02
CA LYS A 193 13.84 15.28 -0.55
C LYS A 193 15.14 15.07 0.23
N GLU A 194 15.08 14.38 1.33
CA GLU A 194 16.21 14.14 2.22
C GLU A 194 17.00 12.91 1.77
N LYS A 195 18.32 12.95 1.96
CA LYS A 195 19.18 11.80 1.72
C LYS A 195 19.00 10.79 2.85
N LEU A 196 18.45 9.64 2.53
CA LEU A 196 18.19 8.54 3.45
C LEU A 196 19.03 7.31 3.12
N LYS A 197 19.22 6.44 4.11
CA LYS A 197 19.86 5.13 3.94
C LYS A 197 18.78 4.08 3.68
N ILE A 198 18.37 3.96 2.43
CA ILE A 198 17.37 2.97 1.99
C ILE A 198 18.05 1.96 1.08
N ASN A 199 17.97 0.70 1.44
CA ASN A 199 18.46 -0.44 0.66
C ASN A 199 17.27 -1.28 0.18
N TYR A 200 17.09 -1.38 -1.14
CA TYR A 200 16.04 -2.19 -1.76
C TYR A 200 16.63 -3.49 -2.29
N LEU A 201 16.09 -4.60 -1.81
CA LEU A 201 16.50 -5.95 -2.16
C LEU A 201 15.40 -6.63 -2.98
N LEU A 202 15.64 -6.81 -4.27
CA LEU A 202 14.79 -7.65 -5.10
C LEU A 202 15.12 -9.12 -4.80
N ASN A 203 14.43 -9.68 -3.82
CA ASN A 203 14.68 -11.03 -3.35
C ASN A 203 13.49 -11.59 -2.57
N ASP A 204 13.48 -12.91 -2.43
CA ASP A 204 12.61 -13.60 -1.48
C ASP A 204 13.18 -13.47 -0.06
N ILE A 205 12.36 -13.06 0.90
CA ILE A 205 12.75 -12.88 2.31
C ILE A 205 13.35 -14.15 2.92
N PHE A 206 12.94 -15.33 2.45
CA PHE A 206 13.52 -16.60 2.91
C PHE A 206 14.98 -16.78 2.49
N LYS A 207 15.39 -16.16 1.38
CA LYS A 207 16.75 -16.23 0.83
C LYS A 207 17.66 -15.13 1.36
N VAL A 208 17.10 -14.10 2.00
CA VAL A 208 17.90 -13.02 2.58
C VAL A 208 18.42 -13.43 3.95
N ASN A 209 19.74 -13.27 4.16
CA ASN A 209 20.39 -13.51 5.43
C ASN A 209 20.87 -12.20 6.05
N PHE A 210 20.04 -11.62 6.90
CA PHE A 210 20.41 -10.42 7.66
C PHE A 210 21.25 -10.81 8.88
N LYS A 211 22.40 -10.15 9.03
CA LYS A 211 23.27 -10.28 10.21
C LYS A 211 22.89 -9.36 11.38
N LYS A 212 21.80 -8.60 11.21
CA LYS A 212 21.28 -7.62 12.17
C LYS A 212 19.82 -7.92 12.49
N LYS A 213 19.35 -7.37 13.61
CA LYS A 213 17.95 -7.38 14.01
C LYS A 213 17.32 -6.02 13.69
N PHE A 214 16.01 -6.00 13.69
CA PHE A 214 15.21 -4.83 13.35
C PHE A 214 14.34 -4.42 14.55
N GLU A 215 14.35 -3.15 14.88
CA GLU A 215 13.54 -2.60 15.96
C GLU A 215 12.09 -2.37 15.52
N PHE A 216 11.86 -2.20 14.20
CA PHE A 216 10.50 -2.15 13.65
C PHE A 216 10.45 -2.88 12.32
N ILE A 217 9.44 -3.74 12.16
CA ILE A 217 9.21 -4.52 10.95
C ILE A 217 7.79 -4.24 10.45
N THR A 218 7.64 -3.92 9.17
CA THR A 218 6.34 -3.78 8.51
C THR A 218 6.19 -4.89 7.46
N MET A 219 5.04 -5.56 7.48
CA MET A 219 4.65 -6.57 6.50
C MET A 219 3.13 -6.51 6.29
N GLY A 220 2.66 -5.48 5.60
CA GLY A 220 1.24 -5.28 5.32
C GLY A 220 0.80 -5.97 4.04
N GLU A 221 -0.33 -6.71 4.09
CA GLU A 221 -0.94 -7.37 2.91
C GLU A 221 0.03 -8.32 2.17
N VAL A 222 0.76 -9.16 2.90
CA VAL A 222 1.73 -10.12 2.33
C VAL A 222 1.36 -11.57 2.68
N LEU A 223 0.80 -11.80 3.87
CA LEU A 223 0.55 -13.16 4.37
C LEU A 223 -0.40 -13.96 3.48
N GLU A 224 -1.39 -13.30 2.90
CA GLU A 224 -2.38 -13.90 2.00
C GLU A 224 -1.79 -14.31 0.64
N HIS A 225 -0.59 -13.82 0.32
CA HIS A 225 0.08 -14.09 -0.97
C HIS A 225 1.12 -15.20 -0.89
N VAL A 226 1.31 -15.83 0.28
CA VAL A 226 2.32 -16.88 0.44
C VAL A 226 1.71 -18.23 0.75
N ASP A 227 2.30 -19.31 0.20
CA ASP A 227 1.80 -20.66 0.39
C ASP A 227 1.93 -21.15 1.84
N LYS A 228 2.90 -20.63 2.59
CA LYS A 228 3.23 -21.05 3.95
C LYS A 228 3.37 -19.85 4.90
N PRO A 229 2.25 -19.16 5.24
CA PRO A 229 2.28 -17.94 6.05
C PRO A 229 2.92 -18.16 7.42
N TYR A 230 2.74 -19.31 8.05
CA TYR A 230 3.39 -19.65 9.31
C TYR A 230 4.93 -19.62 9.22
N LEU A 231 5.51 -20.13 8.12
CA LEU A 231 6.97 -20.10 7.93
C LEU A 231 7.46 -18.68 7.72
N LEU A 232 6.68 -17.83 7.00
CA LEU A 232 6.99 -16.43 6.83
C LEU A 232 6.97 -15.69 8.18
N LEU A 233 5.93 -15.87 8.99
CA LEU A 233 5.86 -15.31 10.34
C LEU A 233 7.06 -15.74 11.20
N LYS A 234 7.43 -17.02 11.17
CA LYS A 234 8.60 -17.53 11.90
C LYS A 234 9.90 -16.88 11.41
N LYS A 235 10.06 -16.73 10.09
CA LYS A 235 11.22 -16.05 9.50
C LYS A 235 11.29 -14.60 9.95
N VAL A 236 10.21 -13.84 9.82
CA VAL A 236 10.17 -12.41 10.20
C VAL A 236 10.35 -12.24 11.70
N HIS A 237 9.69 -13.08 12.52
CA HIS A 237 9.89 -13.10 13.98
C HIS A 237 11.35 -13.33 14.35
N SER A 238 12.06 -14.17 13.60
CA SER A 238 13.51 -14.40 13.86
C SER A 238 14.38 -13.18 13.57
N LEU A 239 13.86 -12.15 12.88
CA LEU A 239 14.57 -10.93 12.51
C LEU A 239 14.31 -9.77 13.46
N ILE A 240 13.25 -9.83 14.28
CA ILE A 240 12.90 -8.77 15.22
C ILE A 240 13.89 -8.72 16.39
N SER A 241 14.18 -7.53 16.91
CA SER A 241 14.98 -7.34 18.11
C SER A 241 14.17 -7.65 19.38
N GLU A 242 14.81 -7.80 20.52
CA GLU A 242 14.14 -8.15 21.79
C GLU A 242 13.07 -7.12 22.20
N THR A 243 13.29 -5.86 21.89
CA THR A 243 12.35 -4.75 22.18
C THR A 243 11.63 -4.23 20.92
N GLY A 244 11.73 -4.98 19.83
CA GLY A 244 11.16 -4.57 18.54
C GLY A 244 9.67 -4.85 18.45
N GLU A 245 9.02 -4.16 17.56
CA GLU A 245 7.62 -4.35 17.21
C GLU A 245 7.45 -4.72 15.74
N MET A 246 6.35 -5.39 15.42
CA MET A 246 6.01 -5.78 14.07
C MET A 246 4.57 -5.40 13.77
N PHE A 247 4.36 -4.75 12.64
CA PHE A 247 3.06 -4.53 12.03
C PHE A 247 2.82 -5.57 10.95
N LEU A 248 1.62 -6.22 10.99
CA LEU A 248 1.15 -7.22 10.03
C LEU A 248 -0.19 -6.80 9.47
#